data_4e00711c80cfbd2a0749799a4cccbfe0
#
_entry.id   4e00711c80cfbd2a0749799a4cccbfe0
#
_cell.length_a   1.000
_cell.length_b   1.000
_cell.length_c   1.000
_cell.angle_alpha   90.00
_cell.angle_beta   90.00
_cell.angle_gamma   90.00
#
_symmetry.space_group_name_H-M   'P 1'
#
loop_
_entity.id
_entity.type
_entity.pdbx_description
1 polymer ?
#
loop_
_entity_poly.entity_id
_entity_poly.type
_entity_poly.pdbx_seq_one_letter_code
_entity_poly.pdbx_strand_id
1 'polypeptide(L)'
;MLLRGQNIVGYTNYADDVVEAFVAMSAKHGMNIFRIFDCVNDPRNMETSIRAAKKAGAQAHGTICYTTSPVHTTQTFVDMGRELADMGADAIVIKDMAGLIPPYVTQELVSALKKDLNIPVWIHTHDTAGLGASTYLSAIDAGVDACDVSISPFANGTGQPDCLRMLALLNG
;
A
#
# COMPACT_ATOMS: atom_id res chain seq x y z
N MET A 1 9.65 5.19 -1.57
CA MET A 1 9.35 6.06 -0.40
C MET A 1 7.85 6.17 -0.19
N LEU A 2 7.38 6.47 1.03
CA LEU A 2 5.99 6.84 1.29
C LEU A 2 5.75 8.29 0.87
N LEU A 3 4.62 8.53 0.20
CA LEU A 3 4.20 9.84 -0.27
C LEU A 3 2.72 10.05 0.04
N ARG A 4 2.41 11.09 0.80
CA ARG A 4 1.03 11.38 1.25
C ARG A 4 0.27 12.20 0.21
N GLY A 5 0.21 11.69 -1.03
CA GLY A 5 -0.45 12.40 -2.11
C GLY A 5 -0.09 13.88 -2.16
N GLN A 6 -1.07 14.75 -2.16
CA GLN A 6 -0.91 16.21 -2.20
C GLN A 6 -0.20 16.82 -0.98
N ASN A 7 -0.09 16.07 0.12
CA ASN A 7 0.62 16.50 1.33
C ASN A 7 2.12 16.17 1.32
N ILE A 8 2.61 15.50 0.28
CA ILE A 8 4.02 15.09 0.10
C ILE A 8 4.48 14.26 1.32
N VAL A 9 5.32 14.82 2.17
CA VAL A 9 5.82 14.22 3.43
C VAL A 9 5.33 14.97 4.68
N GLY A 10 4.42 15.91 4.50
CA GLY A 10 3.87 16.78 5.55
C GLY A 10 2.40 16.51 5.86
N TYR A 11 1.73 17.51 6.40
CA TYR A 11 0.33 17.48 6.83
C TYR A 11 -0.51 18.62 6.22
N THR A 12 0.07 19.40 5.32
CA THR A 12 -0.60 20.49 4.60
C THR A 12 -0.58 20.18 3.11
N ASN A 13 -1.66 20.47 2.42
CA ASN A 13 -1.70 20.32 0.96
C ASN A 13 -0.78 21.35 0.29
N TYR A 14 -0.03 20.88 -0.66
CA TYR A 14 0.82 21.71 -1.52
C TYR A 14 0.19 21.86 -2.92
N ALA A 15 0.59 22.90 -3.65
CA ALA A 15 0.19 23.07 -5.03
C ALA A 15 0.81 21.99 -5.94
N ASP A 16 0.18 21.70 -7.06
CA ASP A 16 0.58 20.62 -7.96
C ASP A 16 2.03 20.74 -8.45
N ASP A 17 2.48 21.94 -8.77
CA ASP A 17 3.85 22.23 -9.19
C ASP A 17 4.89 21.88 -8.11
N VAL A 18 4.56 22.07 -6.84
CA VAL A 18 5.41 21.70 -5.71
C VAL A 18 5.48 20.17 -5.58
N VAL A 19 4.33 19.47 -5.72
CA VAL A 19 4.27 18.01 -5.71
C VAL A 19 5.09 17.43 -6.87
N GLU A 20 4.92 17.96 -8.08
CA GLU A 20 5.67 17.54 -9.26
C GLU A 20 7.18 17.77 -9.09
N ALA A 21 7.60 18.94 -8.60
CA ALA A 21 9.00 19.25 -8.35
C ALA A 21 9.62 18.34 -7.29
N PHE A 22 8.89 18.05 -6.20
CA PHE A 22 9.32 17.15 -5.14
C PHE A 22 9.54 15.73 -5.66
N VAL A 23 8.57 15.19 -6.40
CA VAL A 23 8.66 13.84 -6.97
C VAL A 23 9.81 13.75 -7.97
N ALA A 24 9.92 14.71 -8.90
CA ALA A 24 11.00 14.75 -9.89
C ALA A 24 12.38 14.80 -9.22
N MET A 25 12.54 15.63 -8.19
CA MET A 25 13.81 15.73 -7.47
C MET A 25 14.11 14.45 -6.69
N SER A 26 13.11 13.84 -6.05
CA SER A 26 13.27 12.57 -5.33
C SER A 26 13.69 11.45 -6.28
N ALA A 27 13.06 11.35 -7.45
CA ALA A 27 13.43 10.37 -8.48
C ALA A 27 14.86 10.60 -9.00
N LYS A 28 15.25 11.86 -9.26
CA LYS A 28 16.62 12.22 -9.65
C LYS A 28 17.65 11.77 -8.63
N HIS A 29 17.30 11.75 -7.35
CA HIS A 29 18.17 11.31 -6.25
C HIS A 29 18.00 9.82 -5.89
N GLY A 30 17.38 9.02 -6.76
CA GLY A 30 17.37 7.56 -6.68
C GLY A 30 16.11 6.94 -6.07
N MET A 31 15.03 7.70 -5.87
CA MET A 31 13.75 7.12 -5.49
C MET A 31 13.09 6.46 -6.70
N ASN A 32 13.04 5.13 -6.71
CA ASN A 32 12.51 4.35 -7.84
C ASN A 32 11.05 3.96 -7.65
N ILE A 33 10.55 3.92 -6.41
CA ILE A 33 9.19 3.52 -6.06
C ILE A 33 8.59 4.57 -5.13
N PHE A 34 7.44 5.12 -5.54
CA PHE A 34 6.63 6.01 -4.72
C PHE A 34 5.37 5.26 -4.28
N ARG A 35 5.26 5.00 -2.97
CA ARG A 35 4.05 4.45 -2.37
C ARG A 35 3.15 5.61 -1.97
N ILE A 36 2.14 5.84 -2.80
CA ILE A 36 1.29 7.02 -2.75
C ILE A 36 -0.01 6.66 -2.05
N PHE A 37 -0.36 7.39 -1.00
CA PHE A 37 -1.58 7.18 -0.24
C PHE A 37 -2.24 8.47 0.20
N ASP A 38 -3.53 8.38 0.47
CA ASP A 38 -4.29 9.34 1.25
C ASP A 38 -4.95 8.61 2.42
N CYS A 39 -4.83 9.15 3.64
CA CYS A 39 -5.28 8.44 4.85
C CYS A 39 -6.80 8.32 4.98
N VAL A 40 -7.56 9.09 4.22
CA VAL A 40 -9.02 9.00 4.12
C VAL A 40 -9.49 8.38 2.80
N ASN A 41 -8.55 7.84 2.00
CA ASN A 41 -8.81 7.19 0.73
C ASN A 41 -9.47 8.12 -0.32
N ASP A 42 -9.08 9.39 -0.38
CA ASP A 42 -9.51 10.28 -1.43
C ASP A 42 -8.55 10.19 -2.64
N PRO A 43 -8.96 9.55 -3.76
CA PRO A 43 -8.09 9.34 -4.91
C PRO A 43 -7.68 10.65 -5.58
N ARG A 44 -8.47 11.72 -5.46
CA ARG A 44 -8.14 13.05 -6.00
C ARG A 44 -6.85 13.61 -5.40
N ASN A 45 -6.56 13.27 -4.13
CA ASN A 45 -5.32 13.67 -3.47
C ASN A 45 -4.09 12.89 -3.96
N MET A 46 -4.28 11.79 -4.68
CA MET A 46 -3.18 10.93 -5.16
C MET A 46 -2.83 11.15 -6.64
N GLU A 47 -3.74 11.71 -7.42
CA GLU A 47 -3.63 11.84 -8.89
C GLU A 47 -2.35 12.56 -9.33
N THR A 48 -2.08 13.75 -8.80
CA THR A 48 -0.89 14.54 -9.16
C THR A 48 0.40 13.79 -8.83
N SER A 49 0.45 13.11 -7.68
CA SER A 49 1.62 12.32 -7.26
C SER A 49 1.85 11.10 -8.15
N ILE A 50 0.78 10.37 -8.55
CA ILE A 50 0.87 9.24 -9.48
C ILE A 50 1.40 9.72 -10.82
N ARG A 51 0.78 10.76 -11.40
CA ARG A 51 1.20 11.35 -12.66
C ARG A 51 2.66 11.82 -12.62
N ALA A 52 3.08 12.47 -11.55
CA ALA A 52 4.44 12.95 -11.38
C ALA A 52 5.46 11.81 -11.28
N ALA A 53 5.16 10.73 -10.57
CA ALA A 53 6.02 9.55 -10.48
C ALA A 53 6.20 8.89 -11.85
N LYS A 54 5.11 8.72 -12.61
CA LYS A 54 5.16 8.19 -13.97
C LYS A 54 5.97 9.07 -14.91
N LYS A 55 5.77 10.39 -14.85
CA LYS A 55 6.54 11.37 -15.64
C LYS A 55 8.04 11.33 -15.32
N ALA A 56 8.39 11.05 -14.08
CA ALA A 56 9.79 10.91 -13.64
C ALA A 56 10.41 9.54 -13.97
N GLY A 57 9.68 8.61 -14.59
CA GLY A 57 10.14 7.26 -14.90
C GLY A 57 10.23 6.33 -13.69
N ALA A 58 9.61 6.70 -12.57
CA ALA A 58 9.54 5.90 -11.35
C ALA A 58 8.24 5.07 -11.32
N GLN A 59 8.19 4.08 -10.43
CA GLN A 59 6.97 3.31 -10.17
C GLN A 59 6.06 4.05 -9.20
N ALA A 60 4.76 4.10 -9.54
CA ALA A 60 3.71 4.62 -8.69
C ALA A 60 2.91 3.44 -8.09
N HIS A 61 3.03 3.23 -6.78
CA HIS A 61 2.23 2.25 -6.06
C HIS A 61 1.04 2.97 -5.41
N GLY A 62 -0.16 2.78 -5.98
CA GLY A 62 -1.40 3.31 -5.43
C GLY A 62 -1.82 2.55 -4.18
N THR A 63 -2.12 3.24 -3.11
CA THR A 63 -2.31 2.61 -1.80
C THR A 63 -3.73 2.79 -1.29
N ILE A 64 -4.34 1.70 -0.88
CA ILE A 64 -5.65 1.63 -0.21
C ILE A 64 -5.39 1.55 1.29
N CYS A 65 -5.80 2.56 2.06
CA CYS A 65 -5.75 2.52 3.51
C CYS A 65 -6.92 1.69 4.04
N TYR A 66 -6.61 0.50 4.57
CA TYR A 66 -7.64 -0.37 5.13
C TYR A 66 -8.24 0.24 6.40
N THR A 67 -9.54 0.22 6.49
CA THR A 67 -10.30 0.64 7.66
C THR A 67 -11.61 -0.12 7.74
N THR A 68 -12.28 -0.03 8.89
CA THR A 68 -13.56 -0.69 9.14
C THR A 68 -14.65 0.35 9.41
N SER A 69 -15.73 0.27 8.63
CA SER A 69 -16.95 1.06 8.86
C SER A 69 -18.10 0.45 8.06
N PRO A 70 -19.35 0.87 8.29
CA PRO A 70 -20.48 0.37 7.52
C PRO A 70 -20.41 0.61 6.00
N VAL A 71 -19.58 1.55 5.54
CA VAL A 71 -19.44 1.89 4.11
C VAL A 71 -18.18 1.29 3.47
N HIS A 72 -17.24 0.77 4.26
CA HIS A 72 -16.01 0.15 3.76
C HIS A 72 -16.21 -1.36 3.61
N THR A 73 -16.55 -1.77 2.41
CA THR A 73 -16.73 -3.18 2.02
C THR A 73 -15.56 -3.64 1.15
N THR A 74 -15.42 -4.95 0.94
CA THR A 74 -14.46 -5.50 -0.03
C THR A 74 -14.63 -4.86 -1.41
N GLN A 75 -15.88 -4.68 -1.86
CA GLN A 75 -16.15 -4.05 -3.16
C GLN A 75 -15.70 -2.59 -3.22
N THR A 76 -15.89 -1.81 -2.15
CA THR A 76 -15.40 -0.42 -2.09
C THR A 76 -13.88 -0.34 -2.28
N PHE A 77 -13.13 -1.26 -1.67
CA PHE A 77 -11.68 -1.31 -1.83
C PHE A 77 -11.25 -1.79 -3.22
N VAL A 78 -12.00 -2.72 -3.82
CA VAL A 78 -11.76 -3.16 -5.21
C VAL A 78 -11.99 -2.00 -6.19
N ASP A 79 -13.08 -1.26 -6.03
CA ASP A 79 -13.40 -0.12 -6.88
C ASP A 79 -12.32 0.98 -6.78
N MET A 80 -11.84 1.26 -5.56
CA MET A 80 -10.71 2.16 -5.36
C MET A 80 -9.42 1.64 -6.01
N GLY A 81 -9.15 0.33 -5.89
CA GLY A 81 -7.99 -0.29 -6.56
C GLY A 81 -8.03 -0.10 -8.08
N ARG A 82 -9.22 -0.25 -8.67
CA ARG A 82 -9.44 -0.02 -10.10
C ARG A 82 -9.20 1.45 -10.47
N GLU A 83 -9.76 2.38 -9.71
CA GLU A 83 -9.57 3.81 -9.94
C GLU A 83 -8.08 4.21 -9.90
N LEU A 84 -7.32 3.70 -8.93
CA LEU A 84 -5.88 3.94 -8.84
C LEU A 84 -5.10 3.31 -10.00
N ALA A 85 -5.51 2.12 -10.46
CA ALA A 85 -4.92 1.47 -11.63
C ALA A 85 -5.20 2.29 -12.91
N ASP A 86 -6.42 2.80 -13.08
CA ASP A 86 -6.83 3.65 -14.20
C ASP A 86 -6.06 5.00 -14.19
N MET A 87 -5.68 5.52 -13.03
CA MET A 87 -4.79 6.67 -12.89
C MET A 87 -3.34 6.37 -13.30
N GLY A 88 -2.99 5.10 -13.54
CA GLY A 88 -1.67 4.67 -13.97
C GLY A 88 -0.77 4.12 -12.87
N ALA A 89 -1.32 3.68 -11.75
CA ALA A 89 -0.55 2.98 -10.72
C ALA A 89 0.05 1.68 -11.28
N ASP A 90 1.30 1.39 -10.94
CA ASP A 90 2.03 0.18 -11.35
C ASP A 90 1.76 -1.01 -10.42
N ALA A 91 1.27 -0.75 -9.21
CA ALA A 91 0.86 -1.76 -8.23
C ALA A 91 -0.18 -1.16 -7.27
N ILE A 92 -1.00 -2.01 -6.68
CA ILE A 92 -1.89 -1.64 -5.57
C ILE A 92 -1.33 -2.17 -4.26
N VAL A 93 -1.37 -1.34 -3.23
CA VAL A 93 -0.92 -1.71 -1.88
C VAL A 93 -2.08 -1.65 -0.91
N ILE A 94 -2.40 -2.76 -0.27
CA ILE A 94 -3.29 -2.76 0.89
C ILE A 94 -2.47 -2.30 2.09
N LYS A 95 -2.83 -1.15 2.67
CA LYS A 95 -2.13 -0.57 3.82
C LYS A 95 -2.99 -0.64 5.07
N ASP A 96 -2.65 -1.55 5.95
CA ASP A 96 -3.27 -1.67 7.27
C ASP A 96 -2.39 -1.03 8.34
N MET A 97 -2.64 0.25 8.60
CA MET A 97 -1.84 1.07 9.51
C MET A 97 -2.03 0.73 10.98
N ALA A 98 -3.11 0.05 11.33
CA ALA A 98 -3.48 -0.23 12.72
C ALA A 98 -3.47 -1.72 13.07
N GLY A 99 -3.14 -2.60 12.10
CA GLY A 99 -3.16 -4.05 12.31
C GLY A 99 -4.58 -4.59 12.51
N LEU A 100 -5.57 -4.04 11.78
CA LEU A 100 -6.99 -4.35 11.95
C LEU A 100 -7.47 -5.52 11.11
N ILE A 101 -6.82 -5.77 9.96
CA ILE A 101 -7.33 -6.71 8.97
C ILE A 101 -7.17 -8.16 9.44
N PRO A 102 -8.27 -8.90 9.66
CA PRO A 102 -8.19 -10.31 10.03
C PRO A 102 -7.76 -11.18 8.84
N PRO A 103 -7.15 -12.36 9.09
CA PRO A 103 -6.68 -13.26 8.03
C PRO A 103 -7.72 -13.61 6.98
N TYR A 104 -8.96 -13.92 7.39
CA TYR A 104 -10.03 -14.30 6.45
C TYR A 104 -10.50 -13.13 5.58
N VAL A 105 -10.53 -11.90 6.12
CA VAL A 105 -10.84 -10.69 5.32
C VAL A 105 -9.70 -10.39 4.35
N THR A 106 -8.47 -10.62 4.76
CA THR A 106 -7.30 -10.46 3.91
C THR A 106 -7.38 -11.39 2.69
N GLN A 107 -7.71 -12.67 2.93
CA GLN A 107 -7.87 -13.65 1.86
C GLN A 107 -8.95 -13.22 0.86
N GLU A 108 -10.10 -12.77 1.36
CA GLU A 108 -11.21 -12.27 0.53
C GLU A 108 -10.77 -11.04 -0.29
N LEU A 109 -10.18 -10.03 0.35
CA LEU A 109 -9.81 -8.78 -0.30
C LEU A 109 -8.69 -8.97 -1.34
N VAL A 110 -7.63 -9.71 -1.00
CA VAL A 110 -6.54 -10.00 -1.94
C VAL A 110 -7.06 -10.79 -3.13
N SER A 111 -7.87 -11.84 -2.91
CA SER A 111 -8.47 -12.63 -3.99
C SER A 111 -9.34 -11.78 -4.91
N ALA A 112 -10.13 -10.85 -4.35
CA ALA A 112 -10.98 -9.95 -5.11
C ALA A 112 -10.15 -8.98 -5.96
N LEU A 113 -9.12 -8.36 -5.39
CA LEU A 113 -8.21 -7.46 -6.12
C LEU A 113 -7.44 -8.20 -7.23
N LYS A 114 -6.89 -9.38 -6.94
CA LYS A 114 -6.16 -10.20 -7.92
C LYS A 114 -7.05 -10.69 -9.07
N LYS A 115 -8.34 -10.89 -8.83
CA LYS A 115 -9.31 -11.24 -9.87
C LYS A 115 -9.67 -10.07 -10.77
N ASP A 116 -9.71 -8.86 -10.21
CA ASP A 116 -10.17 -7.64 -10.89
C ASP A 116 -9.04 -6.88 -11.60
N LEU A 117 -7.84 -6.93 -11.04
CA LEU A 117 -6.70 -6.12 -11.49
C LEU A 117 -5.64 -6.96 -12.19
N ASN A 118 -5.03 -6.39 -13.24
CA ASN A 118 -3.91 -6.99 -13.99
C ASN A 118 -2.54 -6.46 -13.55
N ILE A 119 -2.47 -5.81 -12.39
CA ILE A 119 -1.23 -5.26 -11.83
C ILE A 119 -0.94 -5.92 -10.48
N PRO A 120 0.32 -5.90 -10.01
CA PRO A 120 0.69 -6.50 -8.73
C PRO A 120 -0.10 -5.93 -7.55
N VAL A 121 -0.44 -6.80 -6.60
CA VAL A 121 -1.05 -6.46 -5.32
C VAL A 121 -0.06 -6.72 -4.20
N TRP A 122 0.21 -5.71 -3.39
CA TRP A 122 1.08 -5.77 -2.23
C TRP A 122 0.27 -5.62 -0.95
N ILE A 123 0.82 -6.12 0.16
CA ILE A 123 0.22 -5.91 1.49
C ILE A 123 1.24 -5.36 2.48
N HIS A 124 0.78 -4.43 3.29
CA HIS A 124 1.50 -3.80 4.39
C HIS A 124 0.59 -3.77 5.61
N THR A 125 0.95 -4.45 6.68
CA THR A 125 0.24 -4.35 7.96
C THR A 125 1.21 -4.11 9.11
N HIS A 126 0.77 -3.36 10.11
CA HIS A 126 1.43 -3.28 11.40
C HIS A 126 0.98 -4.44 12.29
N ASP A 127 1.88 -4.97 13.09
CA ASP A 127 1.60 -6.15 13.95
C ASP A 127 1.03 -5.75 15.33
N THR A 128 0.35 -4.60 15.39
CA THR A 128 -0.17 -4.02 16.65
C THR A 128 -1.13 -4.95 17.38
N ALA A 129 -1.97 -5.68 16.64
CA ALA A 129 -2.89 -6.67 17.20
C ALA A 129 -2.28 -8.09 17.30
N GLY A 130 -1.03 -8.28 16.88
CA GLY A 130 -0.37 -9.59 16.85
C GLY A 130 -0.89 -10.52 15.75
N LEU A 131 -1.61 -9.99 14.75
CA LEU A 131 -2.19 -10.76 13.65
C LEU A 131 -1.32 -10.76 12.39
N GLY A 132 -0.29 -9.92 12.31
CA GLY A 132 0.43 -9.61 11.09
C GLY A 132 0.95 -10.82 10.35
N ALA A 133 1.59 -11.78 11.04
CA ALA A 133 2.10 -12.99 10.40
C ALA A 133 0.98 -13.88 9.82
N SER A 134 -0.12 -14.06 10.55
CA SER A 134 -1.27 -14.84 10.08
C SER A 134 -2.00 -14.14 8.91
N THR A 135 -2.10 -12.82 8.98
CA THR A 135 -2.63 -11.99 7.89
C THR A 135 -1.79 -12.16 6.62
N TYR A 136 -0.46 -12.14 6.74
CA TYR A 136 0.42 -12.34 5.59
C TYR A 136 0.36 -13.76 5.01
N LEU A 137 0.26 -14.79 5.83
CA LEU A 137 0.06 -16.15 5.33
C LEU A 137 -1.23 -16.25 4.52
N SER A 138 -2.33 -15.69 5.02
CA SER A 138 -3.60 -15.65 4.27
C SER A 138 -3.51 -14.83 2.99
N ALA A 139 -2.75 -13.74 2.98
CA ALA A 139 -2.50 -12.95 1.77
C ALA A 139 -1.70 -13.74 0.73
N ILE A 140 -0.68 -14.48 1.17
CA ILE A 140 0.16 -15.33 0.31
C ILE A 140 -0.66 -16.45 -0.31
N ASP A 141 -1.49 -17.12 0.49
CA ASP A 141 -2.42 -18.15 0.01
C ASP A 141 -3.42 -17.60 -1.02
N ALA A 142 -3.80 -16.33 -0.89
CA ALA A 142 -4.66 -15.62 -1.84
C ALA A 142 -3.93 -15.09 -3.09
N GLY A 143 -2.60 -15.25 -3.18
CA GLY A 143 -1.79 -14.87 -4.33
C GLY A 143 -1.30 -13.41 -4.33
N VAL A 144 -1.09 -12.81 -3.15
CA VAL A 144 -0.44 -11.50 -3.07
C VAL A 144 0.98 -11.56 -3.65
N ASP A 145 1.40 -10.50 -4.35
CA ASP A 145 2.70 -10.48 -5.03
C ASP A 145 3.86 -10.11 -4.10
N ALA A 146 3.60 -9.32 -3.05
CA ALA A 146 4.61 -8.94 -2.07
C ALA A 146 4.02 -8.57 -0.71
N CYS A 147 4.81 -8.79 0.36
CA CYS A 147 4.50 -8.41 1.72
C CYS A 147 5.63 -7.53 2.29
N ASP A 148 5.28 -6.44 2.94
CA ASP A 148 6.26 -5.62 3.65
C ASP A 148 6.61 -6.27 5.01
N VAL A 149 7.88 -6.47 5.26
CA VAL A 149 8.40 -7.02 6.51
C VAL A 149 9.46 -6.10 7.12
N SER A 150 9.70 -6.25 8.42
CA SER A 150 10.76 -5.53 9.12
C SER A 150 11.88 -6.47 9.53
N ILE A 151 13.11 -5.93 9.61
CA ILE A 151 14.23 -6.64 10.22
C ILE A 151 13.98 -6.80 11.73
N SER A 152 14.40 -7.92 12.30
CA SER A 152 14.01 -8.35 13.66
C SER A 152 14.10 -7.27 14.75
N PRO A 153 15.13 -6.39 14.83
CA PRO A 153 15.18 -5.34 15.85
C PRO A 153 14.07 -4.29 15.80
N PHE A 154 13.39 -4.14 14.64
CA PHE A 154 12.33 -3.16 14.39
C PHE A 154 10.98 -3.81 14.09
N ALA A 155 10.91 -5.14 14.20
CA ALA A 155 9.73 -5.91 13.85
C ALA A 155 8.73 -6.06 14.99
N ASN A 156 7.50 -6.43 14.59
CA ASN A 156 6.36 -6.71 15.49
C ASN A 156 5.85 -5.48 16.25
N GLY A 157 4.84 -5.64 17.06
CA GLY A 157 4.20 -4.53 17.76
C GLY A 157 3.74 -3.45 16.78
N THR A 158 4.27 -2.24 16.92
CA THR A 158 3.97 -1.12 15.97
C THR A 158 4.74 -1.20 14.64
N GLY A 159 5.66 -2.15 14.50
CA GLY A 159 6.35 -2.46 13.23
C GLY A 159 5.57 -3.49 12.40
N GLN A 160 6.17 -3.88 11.28
CA GLN A 160 5.66 -4.96 10.44
C GLN A 160 6.10 -6.32 11.00
N PRO A 161 5.54 -7.44 10.52
CA PRO A 161 6.01 -8.78 10.88
C PRO A 161 7.50 -8.97 10.63
N ASP A 162 8.14 -9.75 11.49
CA ASP A 162 9.56 -10.07 11.41
C ASP A 162 9.90 -10.89 10.16
N CYS A 163 10.87 -10.40 9.35
CA CYS A 163 11.26 -11.05 8.12
C CYS A 163 11.82 -12.47 8.32
N LEU A 164 12.58 -12.73 9.40
CA LEU A 164 13.11 -14.06 9.69
C LEU A 164 12.01 -15.03 10.11
N ARG A 165 11.05 -14.54 10.88
CA ARG A 165 9.85 -15.32 11.26
C ARG A 165 9.03 -15.67 10.00
N MET A 166 8.80 -14.70 9.12
CA MET A 166 8.07 -14.97 7.87
C MET A 166 8.80 -15.97 6.98
N LEU A 167 10.13 -15.85 6.84
CA LEU A 167 10.93 -16.83 6.09
C LEU A 167 10.85 -18.24 6.71
N ALA A 168 10.90 -18.34 8.04
CA ALA A 168 10.74 -19.64 8.70
C ALA A 168 9.35 -20.26 8.49
N LEU A 169 8.29 -19.44 8.51
CA LEU A 169 6.92 -19.91 8.25
C LEU A 169 6.73 -20.38 6.79
N LEU A 170 7.42 -19.77 5.84
CA LEU A 170 7.30 -20.11 4.41
C LEU A 170 8.18 -21.30 3.99
N ASN A 171 9.28 -21.53 4.70
CA ASN A 171 10.20 -22.63 4.39
C ASN A 171 9.89 -23.92 5.19
N GLY A 172 8.95 -23.86 6.14
CA GLY A 172 8.28 -24.91 6.90
C GLY A 172 8.98 -25.97 7.45
#